data_452693f32fc0571d556bfefdb631c5b0
#
_entry.id   452693f32fc0571d556bfefdb631c5b0
#
_cell.length_a   1.000
_cell.length_b   1.000
_cell.length_c   1.000
_cell.angle_alpha   90.00
_cell.angle_beta   90.00
_cell.angle_gamma   90.00
#
_symmetry.space_group_name_H-M   'P 1'
#
loop_
_entity.id
_entity.type
_entity.pdbx_description
1 polymer ?
#
loop_
_entity_poly.entity_id
_entity_poly.type
_entity_poly.pdbx_seq_one_letter_code
_entity_poly.pdbx_strand_id
1 'polypeptide(L)'
;MCILHYYLCRRLKGGGMEINMERKVGTVSRGLRGPIIKEGEDLAQIVIDTVMDAAAAGEFTIQDRDILAVTESILARSQSNYASVDAIAADVKAKLGGETIGVIFPILSRNRFAICLRGIARGAKKVVLMLSYPSDEVGN
;
A
#
# COMPACT_ATOMS: atom_id res chain seq x y z
N MET A 1 -4.54 -14.20 7.88
CA MET A 1 -4.19 -14.59 6.50
C MET A 1 -3.81 -13.31 5.76
N CYS A 2 -2.57 -13.17 5.40
CA CYS A 2 -2.07 -12.01 4.66
C CYS A 2 -2.05 -12.35 3.18
N ILE A 3 -2.46 -11.43 2.33
CA ILE A 3 -2.41 -11.59 0.87
C ILE A 3 -1.25 -10.76 0.35
N LEU A 4 -0.21 -11.43 -0.12
CA LEU A 4 0.85 -10.80 -0.90
C LEU A 4 0.39 -10.70 -2.36
N HIS A 5 0.49 -9.52 -2.94
CA HIS A 5 0.17 -9.33 -4.35
C HIS A 5 1.44 -9.49 -5.19
N TYR A 6 1.45 -10.49 -6.02
CA TYR A 6 2.50 -10.73 -7.00
C TYR A 6 2.01 -10.26 -8.38
N TYR A 7 2.70 -9.27 -8.95
CA TYR A 7 2.38 -8.74 -10.27
C TYR A 7 3.37 -9.25 -11.29
N LEU A 8 2.91 -10.05 -12.24
CA LEU A 8 3.71 -10.49 -13.36
C LEU A 8 3.65 -9.42 -14.47
N CYS A 9 4.62 -8.53 -14.54
CA CYS A 9 4.73 -7.57 -15.62
C CYS A 9 5.59 -8.13 -16.75
N ARG A 10 4.97 -8.77 -17.72
CA ARG A 10 5.66 -9.30 -18.90
C ARG A 10 5.96 -8.17 -19.89
N ARG A 11 7.14 -7.58 -19.80
CA ARG A 11 7.64 -6.68 -20.85
C ARG A 11 8.49 -7.49 -21.84
N LEU A 12 8.08 -7.54 -23.09
CA LEU A 12 8.86 -8.18 -24.15
C LEU A 12 10.18 -7.43 -24.37
N LYS A 13 11.27 -8.16 -24.60
CA LYS A 13 12.56 -7.61 -25.04
C LYS A 13 12.34 -6.84 -26.35
N GLY A 14 12.60 -5.53 -26.33
CA GLY A 14 12.60 -4.73 -27.54
C GLY A 14 13.88 -5.00 -28.34
N GLY A 15 13.73 -5.64 -29.45
CA GLY A 15 14.63 -5.61 -30.57
C GLY A 15 13.77 -5.48 -31.80
N GLY A 16 13.87 -4.33 -32.52
CA GLY A 16 13.17 -4.15 -33.78
C GLY A 16 11.68 -3.80 -33.65
N MET A 17 11.28 -2.75 -34.35
CA MET A 17 9.91 -2.25 -34.42
C MET A 17 9.03 -3.17 -35.25
N GLU A 18 8.63 -4.30 -34.68
CA GLU A 18 7.44 -5.02 -35.09
C GLU A 18 6.42 -4.88 -33.98
N ILE A 19 5.39 -4.09 -34.24
CA ILE A 19 4.20 -4.03 -33.40
C ILE A 19 3.47 -5.35 -33.60
N ASN A 20 3.87 -6.36 -32.82
CA ASN A 20 3.12 -7.61 -32.81
C ASN A 20 1.84 -7.39 -32.00
N MET A 21 0.77 -7.07 -32.69
CA MET A 21 -0.57 -6.80 -32.13
C MET A 21 -1.29 -8.03 -31.60
N GLU A 22 -0.62 -9.15 -31.43
CA GLU A 22 -1.27 -10.42 -31.01
C GLU A 22 -1.13 -10.77 -29.52
N ARG A 23 -0.79 -9.82 -28.66
CA ARG A 23 -0.79 -10.13 -27.24
C ARG A 23 -2.22 -10.19 -26.68
N LYS A 24 -2.83 -11.36 -26.71
CA LYS A 24 -4.20 -11.62 -26.22
C LYS A 24 -4.30 -11.66 -24.69
N VAL A 25 -3.18 -11.79 -23.98
CA VAL A 25 -3.11 -11.85 -22.52
C VAL A 25 -2.33 -10.66 -21.98
N GLY A 26 -2.94 -9.90 -21.09
CA GLY A 26 -2.32 -8.75 -20.43
C GLY A 26 -1.40 -9.14 -19.26
N THR A 27 -1.22 -8.22 -18.33
CA THR A 27 -0.50 -8.46 -17.09
C THR A 27 -1.27 -9.45 -16.22
N VAL A 28 -0.58 -10.45 -15.68
CA VAL A 28 -1.16 -11.40 -14.72
C VAL A 28 -0.79 -10.94 -13.32
N SER A 29 -1.78 -10.82 -12.45
CA SER A 29 -1.59 -10.54 -11.03
C SER A 29 -2.00 -11.77 -10.22
N ARG A 30 -1.16 -12.18 -9.26
CA ARG A 30 -1.40 -13.32 -8.38
C ARG A 30 -1.34 -12.88 -6.94
N GLY A 31 -2.31 -13.30 -6.14
CA GLY A 31 -2.25 -13.13 -4.69
C GLY A 31 -1.66 -14.37 -4.02
N LEU A 32 -0.55 -14.22 -3.32
CA LEU A 32 0.05 -15.30 -2.54
C LEU A 32 -0.45 -15.24 -1.09
N ARG A 33 -0.74 -16.41 -0.52
CA ARG A 33 -1.15 -16.54 0.88
C ARG A 33 0.10 -16.68 1.75
N GLY A 34 0.40 -15.65 2.53
CA GLY A 34 1.46 -15.71 3.52
C GLY A 34 0.94 -15.98 4.94
N PRO A 35 1.83 -16.22 5.89
CA PRO A 35 1.51 -16.37 7.30
C PRO A 35 1.01 -15.04 7.88
N ILE A 36 0.58 -15.07 9.14
CA ILE A 36 0.27 -13.85 9.90
C ILE A 36 1.58 -13.22 10.31
N ILE A 37 1.83 -12.01 9.85
CA ILE A 37 3.04 -11.25 10.19
C ILE A 37 2.86 -10.61 11.57
N LYS A 38 3.83 -10.83 12.46
CA LYS A 38 3.91 -10.25 13.81
C LYS A 38 4.97 -9.16 13.87
N GLU A 39 4.96 -8.42 14.97
CA GLU A 39 5.98 -7.41 15.25
C GLU A 39 7.35 -8.06 15.42
N GLY A 40 8.37 -7.44 14.84
CA GLY A 40 9.75 -7.90 14.92
C GLY A 40 10.12 -9.07 14.02
N GLU A 41 9.19 -9.60 13.24
CA GLU A 41 9.49 -10.67 12.28
C GLU A 41 10.23 -10.11 11.05
N ASP A 42 11.11 -10.93 10.49
CA ASP A 42 11.81 -10.62 9.24
C ASP A 42 10.85 -10.78 8.06
N LEU A 43 10.21 -9.68 7.71
CA LEU A 43 9.26 -9.63 6.60
C LEU A 43 9.90 -10.04 5.28
N ALA A 44 11.16 -9.65 5.05
CA ALA A 44 11.83 -9.96 3.78
C ALA A 44 12.01 -11.47 3.62
N GLN A 45 12.48 -12.15 4.67
CA GLN A 45 12.63 -13.59 4.66
C GLN A 45 11.29 -14.32 4.49
N ILE A 46 10.27 -13.90 5.23
CA ILE A 46 8.92 -14.50 5.12
C ILE A 46 8.35 -14.35 3.70
N VAL A 47 8.59 -13.22 3.06
CA VAL A 47 8.15 -12.97 1.68
C VAL A 47 8.90 -13.88 0.70
N ILE A 48 10.23 -13.99 0.86
CA ILE A 48 11.07 -14.87 0.03
C ILE A 48 10.58 -16.32 0.15
N ASP A 49 10.43 -16.82 1.37
CA ASP A 49 10.00 -18.20 1.62
C ASP A 49 8.62 -18.46 1.00
N THR A 50 7.66 -17.53 1.20
CA THR A 50 6.31 -17.67 0.64
C THR A 50 6.32 -17.74 -0.90
N VAL A 51 7.15 -16.93 -1.55
CA VAL A 51 7.26 -16.92 -3.02
C VAL A 51 7.94 -18.18 -3.52
N MET A 52 9.03 -18.59 -2.87
CA MET A 52 9.80 -19.76 -3.27
C MET A 52 9.00 -21.06 -3.07
N ASP A 53 8.26 -21.16 -1.98
CA ASP A 53 7.39 -22.33 -1.72
C ASP A 53 6.28 -22.44 -2.77
N ALA A 54 5.63 -21.33 -3.12
CA ALA A 54 4.60 -21.31 -4.15
C ALA A 54 5.17 -21.65 -5.55
N ALA A 55 6.36 -21.18 -5.87
CA ALA A 55 7.05 -21.54 -7.11
C ALA A 55 7.45 -23.00 -7.14
N ALA A 56 7.97 -23.53 -6.02
CA ALA A 56 8.34 -24.95 -5.90
C ALA A 56 7.14 -25.89 -5.99
N ALA A 57 5.97 -25.44 -5.52
CA ALA A 57 4.71 -26.16 -5.69
C ALA A 57 4.18 -26.17 -7.14
N GLY A 58 4.86 -25.46 -8.06
CA GLY A 58 4.51 -25.43 -9.48
C GLY A 58 3.34 -24.51 -9.80
N GLU A 59 2.94 -23.61 -8.87
CA GLU A 59 1.83 -22.70 -9.10
C GLU A 59 2.16 -21.61 -10.12
N PHE A 60 3.43 -21.23 -10.24
CA PHE A 60 3.97 -20.31 -11.25
C PHE A 60 5.48 -20.44 -11.36
N THR A 61 6.05 -19.88 -12.41
CA THR A 61 7.50 -19.78 -12.60
C THR A 61 7.93 -18.32 -12.49
N ILE A 62 8.93 -18.07 -11.64
CA ILE A 62 9.53 -16.75 -11.49
C ILE A 62 10.30 -16.42 -12.77
N GLN A 63 10.11 -15.21 -13.29
CA GLN A 63 10.71 -14.73 -14.52
C GLN A 63 11.40 -13.39 -14.32
N ASP A 64 12.31 -13.05 -15.25
CA ASP A 64 12.91 -11.74 -15.29
C ASP A 64 11.84 -10.64 -15.35
N ARG A 65 12.02 -9.60 -14.52
CA ARG A 65 11.13 -8.42 -14.42
C ARG A 65 9.78 -8.68 -13.77
N ASP A 66 9.62 -9.78 -13.07
CA ASP A 66 8.48 -9.95 -12.20
C ASP A 66 8.54 -8.94 -11.06
N ILE A 67 7.39 -8.42 -10.64
CA ILE A 67 7.28 -7.46 -9.57
C ILE A 67 6.56 -8.13 -8.39
N LEU A 68 7.24 -8.14 -7.26
CA LEU A 68 6.66 -8.57 -5.99
C LEU A 68 6.28 -7.35 -5.17
N ALA A 69 5.01 -7.25 -4.78
CA ALA A 69 4.50 -6.13 -4.01
C ALA A 69 3.98 -6.60 -2.64
N VAL A 70 4.33 -5.84 -1.62
CA VAL A 70 3.88 -6.04 -0.24
C VAL A 70 3.17 -4.77 0.21
N THR A 71 2.06 -4.89 0.94
CA THR A 71 1.35 -3.71 1.42
C THR A 71 2.10 -3.01 2.54
N GLU A 72 2.02 -1.68 2.57
CA GLU A 72 2.61 -0.85 3.61
C GLU A 72 2.18 -1.24 5.03
N SER A 73 0.93 -1.71 5.19
CA SER A 73 0.37 -2.08 6.49
C SER A 73 1.11 -3.27 7.12
N ILE A 74 1.57 -4.20 6.29
CA ILE A 74 2.32 -5.37 6.73
C ILE A 74 3.74 -4.96 7.12
N LEU A 75 4.36 -4.10 6.30
CA LEU A 75 5.68 -3.56 6.59
C LEU A 75 5.66 -2.77 7.90
N ALA A 76 4.69 -1.87 8.08
CA ALA A 76 4.55 -1.10 9.30
C ALA A 76 4.36 -2.00 10.55
N ARG A 77 3.60 -3.08 10.41
CA ARG A 77 3.39 -4.06 11.48
C ARG A 77 4.69 -4.79 11.85
N SER A 78 5.42 -5.31 10.88
CA SER A 78 6.69 -6.01 11.14
C SER A 78 7.71 -5.11 11.80
N GLN A 79 7.70 -3.82 11.47
CA GLN A 79 8.58 -2.79 12.05
C GLN A 79 8.07 -2.17 13.34
N SER A 80 6.93 -2.62 13.87
CA SER A 80 6.26 -1.98 15.04
C SER A 80 6.03 -0.47 14.85
N ASN A 81 5.82 -0.03 13.62
CA ASN A 81 5.65 1.37 13.28
C ASN A 81 4.20 1.83 13.49
N TYR A 82 3.87 2.11 14.75
CA TYR A 82 2.55 2.57 15.17
C TYR A 82 2.60 3.96 15.77
N ALA A 83 1.55 4.72 15.57
CA ALA A 83 1.33 6.00 16.26
C ALA A 83 -0.03 5.96 16.96
N SER A 84 -0.06 6.34 18.24
CA SER A 84 -1.32 6.52 18.96
C SER A 84 -2.02 7.81 18.50
N VAL A 85 -3.35 7.86 18.67
CA VAL A 85 -4.13 9.08 18.40
C VAL A 85 -3.59 10.27 19.21
N ASP A 86 -3.15 10.03 20.44
CA ASP A 86 -2.62 11.08 21.31
C ASP A 86 -1.22 11.55 20.90
N ALA A 87 -0.39 10.63 20.37
CA ALA A 87 0.90 11.01 19.77
C ALA A 87 0.71 11.90 18.53
N ILE A 88 -0.23 11.56 17.66
CA ILE A 88 -0.58 12.40 16.51
C ILE A 88 -1.07 13.77 16.98
N ALA A 89 -1.95 13.83 17.98
CA ALA A 89 -2.47 15.08 18.52
C ALA A 89 -1.35 15.96 19.08
N ALA A 90 -0.43 15.37 19.84
CA ALA A 90 0.72 16.11 20.40
C ALA A 90 1.63 16.66 19.31
N ASP A 91 1.94 15.87 18.27
CA ASP A 91 2.78 16.29 17.16
C ASP A 91 2.14 17.42 16.35
N VAL A 92 0.85 17.30 16.03
CA VAL A 92 0.08 18.34 15.33
C VAL A 92 0.07 19.63 16.12
N LYS A 93 -0.19 19.56 17.43
CA LYS A 93 -0.18 20.74 18.31
C LYS A 93 1.20 21.40 18.35
N ALA A 94 2.26 20.60 18.46
CA ALA A 94 3.63 21.10 18.50
C ALA A 94 4.05 21.80 17.20
N LYS A 95 3.67 21.25 16.04
CA LYS A 95 4.06 21.75 14.73
C LYS A 95 3.19 22.90 14.23
N LEU A 96 1.90 22.88 14.55
CA LEU A 96 0.91 23.81 13.98
C LEU A 96 0.30 24.77 15.02
N GLY A 97 0.84 24.80 16.24
CA GLY A 97 0.44 25.75 17.28
C GLY A 97 -0.93 25.51 17.90
N GLY A 98 -1.66 24.46 17.51
CA GLY A 98 -2.96 24.11 18.10
C GLY A 98 -4.14 25.03 17.70
N GLU A 99 -3.97 25.96 16.78
CA GLU A 99 -5.00 26.87 16.31
C GLU A 99 -5.88 26.29 15.19
N THR A 100 -6.35 27.11 14.27
CA THR A 100 -7.11 26.66 13.09
C THR A 100 -6.16 26.10 12.05
N ILE A 101 -6.39 24.87 11.62
CA ILE A 101 -5.58 24.18 10.61
C ILE A 101 -6.42 23.73 9.42
N GLY A 102 -5.80 23.74 8.25
CA GLY A 102 -6.35 23.15 7.02
C GLY A 102 -5.90 21.71 6.87
N VAL A 103 -6.82 20.82 6.52
CA VAL A 103 -6.52 19.42 6.23
C VAL A 103 -7.05 19.08 4.84
N ILE A 104 -6.13 18.64 3.96
CA ILE A 104 -6.49 18.12 2.65
C ILE A 104 -6.70 16.61 2.80
N PHE A 105 -7.80 16.10 2.25
CA PHE A 105 -8.15 14.68 2.30
C PHE A 105 -7.33 13.85 1.30
N PRO A 106 -6.19 13.23 1.71
CA PRO A 106 -5.33 12.48 0.81
C PRO A 106 -5.60 10.97 0.86
N ILE A 107 -6.34 10.49 1.86
CA ILE A 107 -6.52 9.07 2.12
C ILE A 107 -7.90 8.63 1.65
N LEU A 108 -7.97 7.80 0.62
CA LEU A 108 -9.22 7.32 0.05
C LEU A 108 -9.98 6.32 0.96
N SER A 109 -9.28 5.70 1.93
CA SER A 109 -9.92 4.83 2.92
C SER A 109 -10.57 5.64 4.04
N ARG A 110 -11.90 5.69 4.06
CA ARG A 110 -12.68 6.36 5.10
C ARG A 110 -12.30 5.93 6.52
N ASN A 111 -12.11 4.65 6.75
CA ASN A 111 -11.82 4.13 8.08
C ASN A 111 -10.43 4.57 8.57
N ARG A 112 -9.42 4.53 7.71
CA ARG A 112 -8.06 5.00 8.03
C ARG A 112 -8.07 6.50 8.27
N PHE A 113 -8.72 7.25 7.40
CA PHE A 113 -8.79 8.70 7.52
C PHE A 113 -9.51 9.14 8.80
N ALA A 114 -10.59 8.49 9.21
CA ALA A 114 -11.31 8.83 10.43
C ALA A 114 -10.43 8.73 11.68
N ILE A 115 -9.55 7.75 11.76
CA ILE A 115 -8.61 7.59 12.88
C ILE A 115 -7.55 8.70 12.85
N CYS A 116 -6.97 8.99 11.69
CA CYS A 116 -5.99 10.07 11.52
C CYS A 116 -6.62 11.44 11.83
N LEU A 117 -7.80 11.71 11.30
CA LEU A 117 -8.53 12.95 11.54
C LEU A 117 -8.86 13.15 13.02
N ARG A 118 -9.18 12.06 13.74
CA ARG A 118 -9.39 12.12 15.19
C ARG A 118 -8.15 12.62 15.94
N GLY A 119 -6.96 12.13 15.56
CA GLY A 119 -5.69 12.59 16.12
C GLY A 119 -5.43 14.06 15.78
N ILE A 120 -5.58 14.41 14.51
CA ILE A 120 -5.40 15.79 14.02
C ILE A 120 -6.36 16.76 14.74
N ALA A 121 -7.63 16.41 14.84
CA ALA A 121 -8.66 17.26 15.47
C ALA A 121 -8.42 17.47 16.98
N ARG A 122 -7.83 16.49 17.67
CA ARG A 122 -7.43 16.67 19.09
C ARG A 122 -6.25 17.60 19.26
N GLY A 123 -5.39 17.72 18.23
CA GLY A 123 -4.23 18.62 18.24
C GLY A 123 -4.53 20.06 17.84
N ALA A 124 -5.76 20.39 17.41
CA ALA A 124 -6.12 21.69 16.90
C ALA A 124 -7.44 22.21 17.51
N LYS A 125 -7.58 23.54 17.57
CA LYS A 125 -8.79 24.21 18.02
C LYS A 125 -9.92 24.09 16.99
N LYS A 126 -9.56 24.18 15.71
CA LYS A 126 -10.49 24.07 14.59
C LYS A 126 -9.81 23.41 13.40
N VAL A 127 -10.53 22.53 12.72
CA VAL A 127 -10.10 21.90 11.49
C VAL A 127 -10.99 22.35 10.34
N VAL A 128 -10.37 22.84 9.27
CA VAL A 128 -11.04 23.11 7.99
C VAL A 128 -10.64 21.98 7.03
N LEU A 129 -11.58 21.11 6.74
CA LEU A 129 -11.34 19.94 5.91
C LEU A 129 -11.68 20.22 4.45
N MET A 130 -10.70 20.07 3.57
CA MET A 130 -10.90 20.09 2.13
C MET A 130 -11.08 18.66 1.64
N LEU A 131 -12.29 18.34 1.21
CA LEU A 131 -12.61 17.04 0.60
C LEU A 131 -12.37 17.13 -0.89
N SER A 132 -11.72 16.10 -1.44
CA SER A 132 -11.76 15.86 -2.89
C SER A 132 -13.02 15.10 -3.21
N TYR A 133 -13.76 15.53 -4.20
CA TYR A 133 -14.87 14.77 -4.73
C TYR A 133 -14.30 13.63 -5.57
N PRO A 134 -14.82 12.40 -5.41
CA PRO A 134 -14.47 11.32 -6.34
C PRO A 134 -14.93 11.74 -7.73
N SER A 135 -14.03 11.73 -8.68
CA SER A 135 -14.35 11.82 -10.10
C SER A 135 -14.72 10.44 -10.62
N ASP A 136 -15.62 10.40 -11.61
CA ASP A 136 -15.85 9.18 -12.39
C ASP A 136 -14.67 8.91 -13.35
N GLU A 137 -14.77 7.84 -14.17
CA GLU A 137 -13.71 7.44 -15.09
C GLU A 137 -13.38 8.48 -16.17
N VAL A 138 -14.26 9.49 -16.36
CA VAL A 138 -14.08 10.59 -17.33
C VAL A 138 -13.81 11.93 -16.67
N GLY A 139 -13.65 11.95 -15.36
CA GLY A 139 -13.21 13.14 -14.62
C GLY A 139 -14.33 14.13 -14.23
N ASN A 140 -15.58 13.67 -14.22
CA ASN A 140 -16.73 14.48 -13.73
C ASN A 140 -16.79 14.51 -12.20
#